data_98a5ac6ed747f84e7ff612fd6d769bc9
#
_entry.id   98a5ac6ed747f84e7ff612fd6d769bc9
#
_cell.length_a   1.000
_cell.length_b   1.000
_cell.length_c   1.000
_cell.angle_alpha   90.00
_cell.angle_beta   90.00
_cell.angle_gamma   90.00
#
_symmetry.space_group_name_H-M   'P 1'
#
loop_
_entity.id
_entity.type
_entity.pdbx_description
1 polymer ?
#
loop_
_entity_poly.entity_id
_entity_poly.type
_entity_poly.pdbx_seq_one_letter_code
_entity_poly.pdbx_strand_id
1 'polypeptide(L)'
;MTRSYRVRQSDVAPYSPANHTGTRNYRLIGPETVGAKQVEVLVGEIERGKGALPHAHPGIEQVCYLLEGAAHVEVAGEKFELAPGEACFFPAGAQHLFIVTSERAKVMVIYAPPYGEDPARVTRHG
;
A
#
# COMPACT_ATOMS: atom_id res chain seq x y z
N MET A 1 -19.80 15.04 17.45
CA MET A 1 -18.34 15.02 17.56
C MET A 1 -17.73 15.49 16.25
N THR A 2 -16.82 16.44 16.32
CA THR A 2 -16.15 16.96 15.14
C THR A 2 -14.91 16.12 14.84
N ARG A 3 -14.83 15.60 13.63
CA ARG A 3 -13.67 14.83 13.18
C ARG A 3 -12.60 15.77 12.64
N SER A 4 -11.35 15.59 13.09
CA SER A 4 -10.24 16.35 12.54
C SER A 4 -9.91 15.83 11.14
N TYR A 5 -9.51 16.73 10.26
CA TYR A 5 -9.01 16.35 8.93
C TYR A 5 -7.51 16.05 8.92
N ARG A 6 -6.87 16.18 10.07
CA ARG A 6 -5.46 15.82 10.24
C ARG A 6 -5.36 14.53 11.04
N VAL A 7 -4.56 13.58 10.54
CA VAL A 7 -4.31 12.30 11.22
C VAL A 7 -2.81 12.16 11.43
N ARG A 8 -2.40 11.84 12.67
CA ARG A 8 -1.00 11.52 12.98
C ARG A 8 -0.81 10.02 12.99
N GLN A 9 0.28 9.57 12.40
CA GLN A 9 0.58 8.13 12.39
C GLN A 9 0.65 7.57 13.81
N SER A 10 1.17 8.33 14.77
CA SER A 10 1.28 7.91 16.17
C SER A 10 -0.07 7.68 16.85
N ASP A 11 -1.16 8.22 16.29
CA ASP A 11 -2.50 8.06 16.86
C ASP A 11 -3.28 6.91 16.21
N VAL A 12 -2.66 6.20 15.28
CA VAL A 12 -3.31 5.14 14.50
C VAL A 12 -2.69 3.80 14.88
N ALA A 13 -3.54 2.81 15.19
CA ALA A 13 -3.07 1.45 15.47
C ALA A 13 -2.65 0.78 14.17
N PRO A 14 -1.47 0.16 14.12
CA PRO A 14 -1.05 -0.57 12.93
C PRO A 14 -1.82 -1.87 12.75
N TYR A 15 -1.85 -2.36 11.51
CA TYR A 15 -2.38 -3.67 11.20
C TYR A 15 -1.45 -4.37 10.20
N SER A 16 -1.49 -5.71 10.21
CA SER A 16 -0.77 -6.51 9.20
C SER A 16 -1.76 -6.91 8.12
N PRO A 17 -1.49 -6.60 6.85
CA PRO A 17 -2.39 -7.00 5.78
C PRO A 17 -2.52 -8.51 5.68
N ALA A 18 -3.66 -8.99 5.18
CA ALA A 18 -3.89 -10.41 4.95
C ALA A 18 -2.82 -10.97 4.00
N ASN A 19 -2.32 -12.18 4.30
CA ASN A 19 -1.29 -12.86 3.52
C ASN A 19 0.05 -12.12 3.45
N HIS A 20 0.28 -11.18 4.33
CA HIS A 20 1.56 -10.48 4.49
C HIS A 20 2.16 -10.81 5.83
N THR A 21 3.49 -10.95 5.87
CA THR A 21 4.27 -11.06 7.10
C THR A 21 5.34 -9.99 7.06
N GLY A 22 5.80 -9.54 8.23
CA GLY A 22 6.82 -8.50 8.29
C GLY A 22 6.37 -7.16 7.73
N THR A 23 5.07 -6.93 7.65
CA THR A 23 4.48 -5.69 7.16
C THR A 23 3.58 -5.11 8.23
N ARG A 24 3.74 -3.80 8.46
CA ARG A 24 2.92 -3.06 9.42
C ARG A 24 2.38 -1.83 8.71
N ASN A 25 1.07 -1.78 8.53
CA ASN A 25 0.40 -0.67 7.85
C ASN A 25 -0.30 0.24 8.83
N TYR A 26 -0.20 1.55 8.58
CA TYR A 26 -0.88 2.59 9.35
C TYR A 26 -1.84 3.29 8.41
N ARG A 27 -3.14 3.04 8.56
CA ARG A 27 -4.15 3.69 7.71
C ARG A 27 -4.39 5.09 8.23
N LEU A 28 -3.96 6.08 7.45
CA LEU A 28 -4.06 7.49 7.84
C LEU A 28 -5.37 8.09 7.36
N ILE A 29 -5.65 7.96 6.07
CA ILE A 29 -6.84 8.57 5.46
C ILE A 29 -7.71 7.46 4.89
N GLY A 30 -8.95 7.42 5.31
CA GLY A 30 -9.91 6.44 4.84
C GLY A 30 -11.28 6.70 5.44
N PRO A 31 -12.26 5.83 5.13
CA PRO A 31 -13.62 6.00 5.64
C PRO A 31 -13.70 6.05 7.16
N GLU A 32 -12.90 5.25 7.85
CA GLU A 32 -12.97 5.14 9.31
C GLU A 32 -12.21 6.24 10.05
N THR A 33 -11.32 6.98 9.38
CA THR A 33 -10.56 8.06 10.03
C THR A 33 -11.19 9.42 9.79
N VAL A 34 -11.33 9.81 8.52
CA VAL A 34 -11.82 11.15 8.16
C VAL A 34 -13.08 11.11 7.30
N GLY A 35 -13.64 9.92 7.05
CA GLY A 35 -14.83 9.77 6.22
C GLY A 35 -14.55 9.88 4.74
N ALA A 36 -13.32 9.64 4.30
CA ALA A 36 -12.96 9.69 2.89
C ALA A 36 -13.67 8.57 2.13
N LYS A 37 -14.29 8.89 1.00
CA LYS A 37 -15.04 7.92 0.20
C LYS A 37 -14.33 7.56 -1.10
N GLN A 38 -13.43 8.40 -1.59
CA GLN A 38 -12.81 8.24 -2.89
C GLN A 38 -11.35 7.84 -2.82
N VAL A 39 -10.74 7.85 -1.62
CA VAL A 39 -9.30 7.64 -1.47
C VAL A 39 -8.99 7.04 -0.10
N GLU A 40 -7.97 6.19 -0.10
CA GLU A 40 -7.36 5.65 1.12
C GLU A 40 -5.87 5.91 1.05
N VAL A 41 -5.26 6.41 2.14
CA VAL A 41 -3.81 6.63 2.21
C VAL A 41 -3.29 5.93 3.45
N LEU A 42 -2.25 5.13 3.27
CA LEU A 42 -1.58 4.46 4.38
C LEU A 42 -0.07 4.55 4.23
N VAL A 43 0.63 4.31 5.34
CA VAL A 43 2.08 4.16 5.35
C VAL A 43 2.39 2.73 5.77
N GLY A 44 3.19 2.03 4.96
CA GLY A 44 3.64 0.69 5.26
C GLY A 44 5.08 0.68 5.72
N GLU A 45 5.37 -0.09 6.77
CA GLU A 45 6.73 -0.38 7.22
C GLU A 45 6.96 -1.86 6.97
N ILE A 46 7.95 -2.20 6.14
CA ILE A 46 8.08 -3.54 5.57
C ILE A 46 9.52 -4.02 5.72
N GLU A 47 9.69 -5.28 6.15
CA GLU A 47 10.99 -5.92 6.28
C GLU A 47 11.46 -6.49 4.94
N ARG A 48 12.78 -6.75 4.85
CA ARG A 48 13.40 -7.33 3.65
C ARG A 48 12.71 -8.63 3.24
N GLY A 49 12.50 -8.79 1.94
CA GLY A 49 11.90 -9.99 1.36
C GLY A 49 10.40 -10.07 1.56
N LYS A 50 9.82 -9.08 2.21
CA LYS A 50 8.37 -9.00 2.47
C LYS A 50 7.75 -7.97 1.54
N GLY A 51 6.44 -7.87 1.60
CA GLY A 51 5.66 -6.97 0.77
C GLY A 51 4.51 -7.73 0.13
N ALA A 52 4.06 -7.25 -1.02
CA ALA A 52 2.90 -7.81 -1.69
C ALA A 52 3.33 -8.85 -2.72
N LEU A 53 2.88 -10.10 -2.54
CA LEU A 53 3.00 -11.14 -3.55
C LEU A 53 2.11 -10.78 -4.76
N PRO A 54 2.31 -11.44 -5.93
CA PRO A 54 1.56 -11.09 -7.12
C PRO A 54 0.06 -11.08 -6.87
N HIS A 55 -0.58 -9.96 -7.18
CA HIS A 55 -2.02 -9.77 -7.01
C HIS A 55 -2.50 -8.60 -7.88
N ALA A 56 -3.81 -8.40 -7.91
CA ALA A 56 -4.43 -7.30 -8.62
C ALA A 56 -5.61 -6.78 -7.81
N HIS A 57 -5.95 -5.52 -8.01
CA HIS A 57 -7.11 -4.89 -7.38
C HIS A 57 -8.10 -4.45 -8.47
N PRO A 58 -9.14 -5.26 -8.73
CA PRO A 58 -10.15 -4.88 -9.72
C PRO A 58 -10.83 -3.56 -9.33
N GLY A 59 -10.86 -2.61 -10.27
CA GLY A 59 -11.53 -1.33 -10.07
C GLY A 59 -10.83 -0.35 -9.15
N ILE A 60 -9.60 -0.66 -8.69
CA ILE A 60 -8.86 0.22 -7.77
C ILE A 60 -7.51 0.57 -8.39
N GLU A 61 -7.23 1.85 -8.49
CA GLU A 61 -5.88 2.32 -8.81
C GLU A 61 -5.06 2.41 -7.54
N GLN A 62 -3.77 2.12 -7.64
CA GLN A 62 -2.86 2.19 -6.50
C GLN A 62 -1.61 2.96 -6.87
N VAL A 63 -1.16 3.80 -5.94
CA VAL A 63 0.11 4.51 -6.05
C VAL A 63 0.97 4.10 -4.87
N CYS A 64 2.26 3.84 -5.12
CA CYS A 64 3.24 3.65 -4.07
C CYS A 64 4.32 4.71 -4.22
N TYR A 65 4.63 5.41 -3.14
CA TYR A 65 5.71 6.38 -3.08
C TYR A 65 6.71 5.91 -2.01
N LEU A 66 7.93 5.60 -2.42
CA LEU A 66 8.93 5.08 -1.49
C LEU A 66 9.55 6.21 -0.68
N LEU A 67 9.44 6.11 0.64
CA LEU A 67 9.98 7.10 1.57
C LEU A 67 11.39 6.73 2.02
N GLU A 68 11.62 5.44 2.31
CA GLU A 68 12.92 4.94 2.79
C GLU A 68 13.10 3.52 2.27
N GLY A 69 14.36 3.14 2.02
CA GLY A 69 14.69 1.78 1.63
C GLY A 69 14.74 1.57 0.13
N ALA A 70 14.51 0.33 -0.30
CA ALA A 70 14.53 -0.07 -1.70
C ALA A 70 13.56 -1.22 -1.92
N ALA A 71 12.98 -1.30 -3.12
CA ALA A 71 12.02 -2.35 -3.45
C ALA A 71 12.15 -2.75 -4.91
N HIS A 72 11.85 -4.03 -5.18
CA HIS A 72 11.69 -4.54 -6.53
C HIS A 72 10.20 -4.54 -6.84
N VAL A 73 9.82 -4.01 -8.00
CA VAL A 73 8.42 -3.84 -8.39
C VAL A 73 8.21 -4.46 -9.76
N GLU A 74 7.08 -5.16 -9.92
CA GLU A 74 6.61 -5.62 -11.23
C GLU A 74 5.16 -5.22 -11.39
N VAL A 75 4.85 -4.64 -12.53
CA VAL A 75 3.47 -4.23 -12.84
C VAL A 75 3.22 -4.39 -14.34
N ALA A 76 2.17 -5.15 -14.67
CA ALA A 76 1.76 -5.39 -16.06
C ALA A 76 2.94 -5.81 -16.95
N GLY A 77 3.85 -6.62 -16.43
CA GLY A 77 5.02 -7.12 -17.16
C GLY A 77 6.24 -6.22 -17.11
N GLU A 78 6.12 -5.00 -16.65
CA GLU A 78 7.27 -4.12 -16.47
C GLU A 78 7.94 -4.41 -15.13
N LYS A 79 9.28 -4.45 -15.12
CA LYS A 79 10.07 -4.73 -13.91
C LYS A 79 11.04 -3.59 -13.67
N PHE A 80 11.12 -3.11 -12.43
CA PHE A 80 12.06 -2.05 -12.07
C PHE A 80 12.36 -2.06 -10.58
N GLU A 81 13.45 -1.38 -10.22
CA GLU A 81 13.80 -1.13 -8.83
C GLU A 81 13.29 0.26 -8.45
N LEU A 82 12.76 0.39 -7.24
CA LEU A 82 12.23 1.65 -6.74
C LEU A 82 13.14 2.17 -5.63
N ALA A 83 13.50 3.46 -5.71
CA ALA A 83 14.36 4.12 -4.74
C ALA A 83 13.57 5.23 -4.03
N PRO A 84 14.07 5.73 -2.86
CA PRO A 84 13.39 6.80 -2.15
C PRO A 84 13.17 8.03 -3.04
N GLY A 85 11.99 8.62 -2.93
CA GLY A 85 11.61 9.76 -3.76
C GLY A 85 11.00 9.38 -5.08
N GLU A 86 10.85 8.09 -5.36
CA GLU A 86 10.23 7.60 -6.59
C GLU A 86 8.86 7.03 -6.32
N ALA A 87 7.95 7.21 -7.27
CA ALA A 87 6.59 6.69 -7.20
C ALA A 87 6.35 5.70 -8.33
N CYS A 88 5.48 4.72 -8.07
CA CYS A 88 5.00 3.83 -9.12
C CYS A 88 3.48 3.75 -9.08
N PHE A 89 2.90 3.35 -10.21
CA PHE A 89 1.46 3.30 -10.40
C PHE A 89 1.04 1.90 -10.80
N PHE A 90 0.01 1.39 -10.16
CA PHE A 90 -0.61 0.11 -10.49
C PHE A 90 -2.00 0.38 -11.05
N PRO A 91 -2.19 0.20 -12.37
CA PRO A 91 -3.51 0.38 -12.98
C PRO A 91 -4.54 -0.56 -12.37
N ALA A 92 -5.81 -0.16 -12.39
CA ALA A 92 -6.89 -0.99 -11.92
C ALA A 92 -6.89 -2.34 -12.66
N GLY A 93 -6.92 -3.44 -11.89
CA GLY A 93 -6.94 -4.79 -12.44
C GLY A 93 -5.60 -5.32 -12.93
N ALA A 94 -4.55 -4.50 -12.98
CA ALA A 94 -3.25 -4.97 -13.43
C ALA A 94 -2.56 -5.79 -12.32
N GLN A 95 -2.00 -6.92 -12.71
CA GLN A 95 -1.23 -7.75 -11.78
C GLN A 95 0.06 -7.02 -11.40
N HIS A 96 0.37 -7.00 -10.12
CA HIS A 96 1.58 -6.35 -9.61
C HIS A 96 2.13 -7.05 -8.38
N LEU A 97 3.41 -6.79 -8.10
CA LEU A 97 4.05 -7.20 -6.86
C LEU A 97 4.99 -6.10 -6.38
N PHE A 98 5.28 -6.12 -5.08
CA PHE A 98 6.16 -5.15 -4.43
C PHE A 98 6.93 -5.88 -3.35
N ILE A 99 8.24 -6.04 -3.52
CA ILE A 99 9.10 -6.80 -2.59
C ILE A 99 10.23 -5.91 -2.12
N VAL A 100 10.37 -5.77 -0.81
CA VAL A 100 11.42 -4.96 -0.21
C VAL A 100 12.77 -5.67 -0.34
N THR A 101 13.76 -4.97 -0.85
CA THR A 101 15.12 -5.49 -1.08
C THR A 101 16.15 -4.92 -0.12
N SER A 102 15.86 -3.80 0.53
CA SER A 102 16.68 -3.28 1.64
C SER A 102 16.30 -4.00 2.94
N GLU A 103 17.03 -3.70 4.02
CA GLU A 103 16.71 -4.28 5.33
C GLU A 103 15.29 -3.94 5.76
N ARG A 104 14.88 -2.70 5.55
CA ARG A 104 13.54 -2.19 5.81
C ARG A 104 13.18 -1.18 4.75
N ALA A 105 11.89 -0.99 4.55
CA ALA A 105 11.38 0.07 3.70
C ALA A 105 10.17 0.74 4.35
N LYS A 106 9.97 1.99 4.00
CA LYS A 106 8.80 2.76 4.38
C LYS A 106 8.18 3.31 3.11
N VAL A 107 6.91 3.00 2.89
CA VAL A 107 6.23 3.35 1.65
C VAL A 107 4.88 3.97 1.95
N MET A 108 4.54 5.04 1.22
CA MET A 108 3.19 5.59 1.23
C MET A 108 2.40 4.92 0.14
N VAL A 109 1.23 4.40 0.48
CA VAL A 109 0.35 3.71 -0.46
C VAL A 109 -0.97 4.44 -0.53
N ILE A 110 -1.44 4.67 -1.75
CA ILE A 110 -2.71 5.35 -2.02
C ILE A 110 -3.57 4.42 -2.86
N TYR A 111 -4.80 4.17 -2.41
CA TYR A 111 -5.81 3.43 -3.16
C TYR A 111 -6.96 4.37 -3.52
N ALA A 112 -7.42 4.29 -4.74
CA ALA A 112 -8.56 5.07 -5.22
C ALA A 112 -9.44 4.20 -6.12
N PRO A 113 -10.64 3.83 -5.67
CA PRO A 113 -11.27 4.07 -4.35
C PRO A 113 -10.62 3.24 -3.24
N PRO A 114 -11.04 3.42 -1.98
CA PRO A 114 -10.45 2.68 -0.86
C PRO A 114 -10.52 1.17 -1.05
N TYR A 115 -9.42 0.48 -0.73
CA TYR A 115 -9.36 -0.97 -0.70
C TYR A 115 -9.90 -1.53 0.63
N GLY A 116 -9.46 -0.96 1.76
CA GLY A 116 -9.94 -1.32 3.10
C GLY A 116 -9.70 -2.77 3.48
N GLU A 117 -8.75 -3.47 2.84
CA GLU A 117 -8.50 -4.91 3.02
C GLU A 117 -9.73 -5.77 2.68
N ASP A 118 -10.59 -5.29 1.78
CA ASP A 118 -11.78 -6.01 1.34
C ASP A 118 -11.38 -7.17 0.42
N PRO A 119 -11.64 -8.44 0.81
CA PRO A 119 -11.25 -9.59 -0.02
C PRO A 119 -11.90 -9.59 -1.41
N ALA A 120 -13.04 -8.90 -1.57
CA ALA A 120 -13.70 -8.80 -2.87
C ALA A 120 -12.99 -7.86 -3.82
N ARG A 121 -12.03 -7.05 -3.32
CA ARG A 121 -11.33 -6.04 -4.11
C ARG A 121 -9.88 -6.42 -4.38
N VAL A 122 -9.57 -7.70 -4.33
CA VAL A 122 -8.22 -8.20 -4.63
C VAL A 122 -8.31 -9.56 -5.32
N THR A 123 -7.46 -9.75 -6.33
CA THR A 123 -7.26 -11.05 -6.98
C THR A 123 -5.81 -11.46 -6.73
N ARG A 124 -5.61 -12.64 -6.14
CA ARG A 124 -4.28 -13.13 -5.79
C ARG A 124 -3.79 -14.13 -6.83
N HIS A 125 -2.51 -14.02 -7.15
CA HIS A 125 -1.85 -14.85 -8.16
C HIS A 125 -0.62 -15.59 -7.62
N GLY A 126 -0.43 -15.57 -6.31
CA GLY A 126 0.74 -16.23 -5.73
C GLY A 126 0.61 -16.57 -4.28
#